data_aa4a96e6c35f8d12f8bd9bc88e980a33
#
_entry.id   aa4a96e6c35f8d12f8bd9bc88e980a33
#
_cell.length_a   1.000
_cell.length_b   1.000
_cell.length_c   1.000
_cell.angle_alpha   90.00
_cell.angle_beta   90.00
_cell.angle_gamma   90.00
#
_symmetry.space_group_name_H-M   'P 1'
#
loop_
_entity.id
_entity.type
_entity.pdbx_description
1 polymer ?
#
loop_
_entity_poly.entity_id
_entity_poly.type
_entity_poly.pdbx_seq_one_letter_code
_entity_poly.pdbx_strand_id
1 'polypeptide(L)' 'MIIIRLTRKGIKKKPFYQIIVTDNRNARDGRFIEKLGYFNPFNFNDNKKKIIFNKKRIDFWLSKGATLSKRVYNLLK' A
#
# COMPACT_ATOMS: atom_id res chain seq x y z
N MET A 1 3.20 9.91 13.55
CA MET A 1 4.17 9.16 12.74
C MET A 1 3.58 8.81 11.39
N ILE A 2 4.29 9.11 10.33
CA ILE A 2 3.82 8.84 8.97
C ILE A 2 4.27 7.45 8.56
N ILE A 3 3.33 6.66 8.04
CA ILE A 3 3.60 5.28 7.66
C ILE A 3 3.01 4.98 6.28
N ILE A 4 3.71 4.16 5.51
CA ILE A 4 3.23 3.62 4.24
C ILE A 4 2.71 2.22 4.52
N ARG A 5 1.43 2.00 4.28
CA ARG A 5 0.80 0.72 4.59
C ARG A 5 -0.24 0.32 3.55
N LEU A 6 -0.71 -0.92 3.64
CA LEU A 6 -1.79 -1.41 2.80
C LEU A 6 -3.13 -1.14 3.45
N THR A 7 -4.13 -0.80 2.64
CA THR A 7 -5.52 -0.75 3.06
C THR A 7 -6.33 -1.67 2.17
N ARG A 8 -7.24 -2.43 2.77
CA ARG A 8 -8.05 -3.39 2.03
C ARG A 8 -9.19 -2.69 1.32
N LYS A 9 -9.36 -3.01 0.04
CA LYS A 9 -10.47 -2.57 -0.79
C LYS A 9 -11.03 -3.78 -1.52
N GLY A 10 -12.07 -3.56 -2.31
CA GLY A 10 -12.66 -4.62 -3.11
C GLY A 10 -13.80 -5.32 -2.40
N ILE A 11 -14.28 -6.38 -3.00
CA ILE A 11 -15.43 -7.13 -2.49
C ILE A 11 -14.96 -8.26 -1.58
N LYS A 12 -15.92 -8.84 -0.86
CA LYS A 12 -15.65 -9.80 0.20
C LYS A 12 -14.79 -10.98 -0.22
N LYS A 13 -15.00 -11.53 -1.42
CA LYS A 13 -14.27 -12.71 -1.89
C LYS A 13 -13.10 -12.38 -2.81
N LYS A 14 -12.96 -11.12 -3.21
CA LYS A 14 -11.89 -10.69 -4.11
C LYS A 14 -11.28 -9.40 -3.59
N PRO A 15 -10.56 -9.46 -2.47
CA PRO A 15 -9.95 -8.27 -1.93
C PRO A 15 -8.81 -7.80 -2.81
N PHE A 16 -8.65 -6.50 -2.88
CA PHE A 16 -7.40 -5.93 -3.36
C PHE A 16 -6.97 -4.87 -2.38
N TYR A 17 -5.72 -4.46 -2.50
CA TYR A 17 -5.12 -3.56 -1.52
C TYR A 17 -4.60 -2.32 -2.20
N GLN A 18 -4.73 -1.19 -1.53
CA GLN A 18 -4.09 0.05 -1.95
C GLN A 18 -2.88 0.30 -1.06
N ILE A 19 -1.80 0.81 -1.64
CA ILE A 19 -0.64 1.25 -0.90
C ILE A 19 -0.84 2.73 -0.61
N ILE A 20 -0.91 3.09 0.65
CA ILE A 20 -1.23 4.46 1.06
C ILE A 20 -0.20 5.01 2.04
N VAL A 21 -0.11 6.34 2.06
CA VAL A 21 0.62 7.08 3.10
C VAL A 21 -0.39 7.62 4.07
N THR A 22 -0.21 7.37 5.34
CA THR A 22 -1.13 7.84 6.36
C THR A 22 -0.40 8.03 7.69
N ASP A 23 -1.06 8.70 8.62
CA ASP A 23 -0.59 8.78 9.99
C ASP A 23 -1.02 7.50 10.70
N ASN A 24 -0.10 6.86 11.42
CA ASN A 24 -0.40 5.58 12.09
C ASN A 24 -1.47 5.70 13.18
N ARG A 25 -1.82 6.92 13.58
CA ARG A 25 -2.91 7.15 14.52
C ARG A 25 -4.28 7.07 13.88
N ASN A 26 -4.35 7.15 12.55
CA ASN A 26 -5.63 7.03 11.84
C ASN A 26 -6.11 5.59 11.82
N ALA A 27 -7.43 5.43 11.81
CA ALA A 27 -8.03 4.11 11.71
C ALA A 27 -7.59 3.42 10.41
N ARG A 28 -7.60 2.08 10.45
CA ARG A 28 -7.14 1.24 9.35
C ARG A 28 -7.82 1.59 8.02
N ASP A 29 -9.13 1.86 8.06
CA ASP A 29 -9.92 2.21 6.88
C ASP A 29 -10.25 3.70 6.86
N GLY A 30 -9.53 4.48 7.64
CA GLY A 30 -9.76 5.91 7.75
C GLY A 30 -9.04 6.71 6.67
N ARG A 31 -8.87 7.97 6.94
CA ARG A 31 -8.27 8.90 6.00
C ARG A 31 -6.80 8.57 5.75
N PHE A 32 -6.35 8.86 4.56
CA PHE A 32 -4.95 8.75 4.21
C PHE A 32 -4.50 10.04 3.50
N ILE A 33 -3.18 10.24 3.45
CA ILE A 33 -2.59 11.43 2.87
C ILE A 33 -2.49 11.31 1.36
N GLU A 34 -2.00 10.15 0.88
CA GLU A 34 -1.78 9.95 -0.54
C GLU A 34 -1.84 8.47 -0.86
N LYS A 35 -2.37 8.14 -2.04
CA LYS A 35 -2.36 6.77 -2.55
C LYS A 35 -1.13 6.61 -3.44
N LEU A 36 -0.32 5.59 -3.16
CA LEU A 36 0.94 5.36 -3.86
C LEU A 36 0.85 4.23 -4.89
N GLY A 37 -0.16 3.38 -4.79
CA GLY A 37 -0.31 2.28 -5.72
C GLY A 37 -1.32 1.27 -5.23
N TYR A 38 -1.29 0.08 -5.83
CA TYR A 38 -2.20 -0.99 -5.43
C TYR A 38 -1.58 -2.34 -5.67
N PHE A 39 -2.12 -3.34 -4.99
CA PHE A 39 -1.69 -4.72 -5.04
C PHE A 39 -2.90 -5.62 -5.17
N ASN A 40 -2.92 -6.45 -6.20
CA ASN A 40 -4.00 -7.41 -6.43
C ASN A 40 -3.43 -8.83 -6.31
N PRO A 41 -3.74 -9.55 -5.21
CA PRO A 41 -3.24 -10.91 -5.06
C PRO A 41 -3.95 -11.93 -5.97
N PHE A 42 -5.07 -11.55 -6.58
CA PHE A 42 -5.86 -12.44 -7.44
C PHE A 42 -5.71 -12.05 -8.90
N ASN A 43 -4.52 -12.25 -9.44
CA ASN A 43 -4.30 -12.05 -10.87
C ASN A 43 -4.44 -13.41 -11.57
N PHE A 44 -5.58 -13.62 -12.21
CA PHE A 44 -5.91 -14.90 -12.81
C PHE A 44 -5.15 -15.18 -14.11
N ASN A 45 -4.61 -14.17 -14.73
CA ASN A 45 -4.04 -14.31 -16.07
C ASN A 45 -2.59 -14.74 -16.09
N ASP A 46 -1.80 -14.34 -15.10
CA ASP A 46 -0.34 -14.51 -15.14
C ASP A 46 0.24 -15.33 -14.00
N ASN A 47 -0.56 -15.82 -13.08
CA ASN A 47 -0.09 -16.51 -11.88
C ASN A 47 0.91 -15.67 -11.06
N LYS A 48 1.02 -14.39 -11.35
CA LYS A 48 1.89 -13.47 -10.64
C LYS A 48 1.06 -12.42 -9.94
N LYS A 49 1.46 -12.08 -8.73
CA LYS A 49 0.83 -10.99 -8.00
C LYS A 49 1.10 -9.69 -8.74
N LYS A 50 0.06 -8.93 -9.00
CA LYS A 50 0.21 -7.67 -9.71
C LYS A 50 0.34 -6.53 -8.71
N ILE A 51 1.49 -5.87 -8.75
CA ILE A 51 1.78 -4.73 -7.91
C ILE A 51 2.08 -3.54 -8.81
N ILE A 52 1.37 -2.45 -8.60
CA ILE A 52 1.65 -1.20 -9.30
C ILE A 52 1.85 -0.13 -8.24
N PHE A 53 2.99 0.56 -8.29
CA PHE A 53 3.27 1.60 -7.32
C PHE A 53 4.13 2.69 -7.93
N ASN A 54 4.06 3.88 -7.34
CA ASN A 54 4.86 5.01 -7.77
C ASN A 54 6.11 5.10 -6.90
N LYS A 55 7.21 4.56 -7.41
CA LYS A 55 8.47 4.50 -6.65
C LYS A 55 8.97 5.89 -6.25
N LYS A 56 8.82 6.89 -7.14
CA LYS A 56 9.27 8.24 -6.84
C LYS A 56 8.55 8.82 -5.63
N ARG A 57 7.25 8.56 -5.51
CA ARG A 57 6.48 9.06 -4.36
C ARG A 57 6.82 8.29 -3.10
N ILE A 58 7.03 6.99 -3.20
CA ILE A 58 7.46 6.21 -2.04
C ILE A 58 8.81 6.73 -1.54
N ASP A 59 9.77 6.94 -2.44
CA ASP A 59 11.08 7.47 -2.07
C ASP A 59 10.96 8.86 -1.47
N PHE A 60 10.08 9.70 -2.01
CA PHE A 60 9.82 11.03 -1.45
C PHE A 60 9.39 10.94 0.02
N TRP A 61 8.40 10.07 0.30
CA TRP A 61 7.89 9.95 1.66
C TRP A 61 8.92 9.33 2.61
N LEU A 62 9.70 8.36 2.13
CA LEU A 62 10.76 7.79 2.94
C LEU A 62 11.81 8.84 3.29
N SER A 63 12.13 9.73 2.34
CA SER A 63 13.08 10.82 2.59
C SER A 63 12.54 11.82 3.61
N LYS A 64 11.23 11.89 3.78
CA LYS A 64 10.58 12.77 4.76
C LYS A 64 10.38 12.09 6.12
N GLY A 65 10.92 10.89 6.31
CA GLY A 65 10.84 10.20 7.58
C GLY A 65 9.70 9.20 7.71
N ALA A 66 8.95 8.95 6.64
CA ALA A 66 7.93 7.92 6.67
C ALA A 66 8.59 6.54 6.79
N THR A 67 7.86 5.60 7.39
CA THR A 67 8.33 4.22 7.53
C THR A 67 7.42 3.30 6.73
N LEU A 68 7.97 2.14 6.33
CA LEU A 68 7.18 1.11 5.64
C LEU A 68 6.60 0.16 6.66
N SER A 69 5.34 -0.23 6.49
CA SER A 69 4.79 -1.33 7.26
C SER A 69 5.51 -2.61 6.84
N LYS A 70 5.50 -3.62 7.71
CA LYS A 70 6.16 -4.89 7.41
C LYS A 70 5.60 -5.52 6.13
N ARG A 71 4.29 -5.45 5.92
CA ARG A 71 3.66 -6.03 4.73
C ARG A 71 4.09 -5.32 3.45
N VAL A 72 4.14 -4.00 3.48
CA VAL A 72 4.60 -3.23 2.32
C VAL A 72 6.07 -3.49 2.05
N TYR A 73 6.88 -3.52 3.09
CA TYR A 73 8.30 -3.83 2.96
C TYR A 73 8.51 -5.17 2.24
N ASN A 74 7.81 -6.20 2.68
CA ASN A 74 7.92 -7.52 2.08
C ASN A 74 7.42 -7.55 0.65
N LEU A 75 6.41 -6.74 0.36
CA LEU A 75 5.79 -6.69 -0.96
C LEU A 75 6.69 -6.02 -1.99
N LEU A 76 7.38 -4.95 -1.59
CA LEU A 76 8.24 -4.18 -2.48
C LEU A 76 9.67 -4.74 -2.59
N LYS A 77 9.98 -5.71 -1.80
CA LYS A 77 11.30 -6.31 -1.73
C LYS A 77 11.73 -7.09 -2.99
#